data_86ee3429645246ecc5bdbfb38f7b8ad3
#
_entry.id   86ee3429645246ecc5bdbfb38f7b8ad3
#
_cell.length_a   1.000
_cell.length_b   1.000
_cell.length_c   1.000
_cell.angle_alpha   90.00
_cell.angle_beta   90.00
_cell.angle_gamma   90.00
#
_symmetry.space_group_name_H-M   'P 1'
#
loop_
_entity.id
_entity.type
_entity.pdbx_description
1 polymer ?
#
loop_
_entity_poly.entity_id
_entity_poly.type
_entity_poly.pdbx_seq_one_letter_code
_entity_poly.pdbx_strand_id
1 'polypeptide(L)'
;MNSARRVLIRLLILCSLLVAVGWLVHDDQGRPIVRAIVEDYSKQRGIRLVGERWPAIFEAAKQEDLDPSLVAGIMWSESRGVSGRVSSVGALGLMQLVLTAASDAAERLGLEAPDHDTLLHDDALNLALGCNHLAWLRDSTPEWNAEALLVAYNTGRGRLLEWSQEAGSYQLWVASQEVRHAAGRPMSPALIYARETLRVRNAFREQFAGD
;
A
#
# COMPACT_ATOMS: atom_id res chain seq x y z
N MET A 1 31.72 -15.44 -39.76
CA MET A 1 30.23 -15.31 -39.75
C MET A 1 29.91 -13.84 -40.00
N ASN A 2 29.32 -13.48 -41.17
CA ASN A 2 29.07 -12.10 -41.60
C ASN A 2 28.19 -11.34 -40.61
N SER A 3 28.44 -10.04 -40.42
CA SER A 3 27.65 -9.15 -39.53
C SER A 3 26.15 -9.21 -39.85
N ALA A 4 25.77 -9.28 -41.11
CA ALA A 4 24.39 -9.43 -41.56
C ALA A 4 23.72 -10.72 -41.00
N ARG A 5 24.43 -11.85 -40.98
CA ARG A 5 23.93 -13.13 -40.46
C ARG A 5 23.70 -13.07 -38.95
N ARG A 6 24.56 -12.35 -38.20
CA ARG A 6 24.37 -12.13 -36.74
C ARG A 6 23.15 -11.24 -36.45
N VAL A 7 22.95 -10.19 -37.25
CA VAL A 7 21.78 -9.32 -37.15
C VAL A 7 20.50 -10.11 -37.43
N LEU A 8 20.48 -10.91 -38.52
CA LEU A 8 19.32 -11.73 -38.89
C LEU A 8 18.99 -12.73 -37.79
N ILE A 9 19.98 -13.43 -37.20
CA ILE A 9 19.75 -14.36 -36.08
C ILE A 9 19.17 -13.65 -34.86
N ARG A 10 19.69 -12.45 -34.51
CA ARG A 10 19.16 -11.65 -33.39
C ARG A 10 17.72 -11.23 -33.61
N LEU A 11 17.38 -10.81 -34.84
CA LEU A 11 16.00 -10.46 -35.22
C LEU A 11 15.06 -11.67 -35.14
N LEU A 12 15.48 -12.84 -35.62
CA LEU A 12 14.68 -14.07 -35.56
C LEU A 12 14.44 -14.50 -34.09
N ILE A 13 15.48 -14.40 -33.23
CA ILE A 13 15.34 -14.67 -31.78
C ILE A 13 14.38 -13.67 -31.15
N LEU A 14 14.49 -12.39 -31.47
CA LEU A 14 13.59 -11.36 -30.94
C LEU A 14 12.13 -11.60 -31.39
N CYS A 15 11.92 -11.90 -32.66
CA CYS A 15 10.59 -12.22 -33.19
C CYS A 15 9.99 -13.48 -32.54
N SER A 16 10.80 -14.53 -32.36
CA SER A 16 10.32 -15.76 -31.69
C SER A 16 9.98 -15.51 -30.20
N LEU A 17 10.77 -14.67 -29.51
CA LEU A 17 10.46 -14.25 -28.14
C LEU A 17 9.17 -13.42 -28.06
N LEU A 18 8.96 -12.49 -29.01
CA LEU A 18 7.73 -11.70 -29.06
C LEU A 18 6.49 -12.55 -29.33
N VAL A 19 6.61 -13.54 -30.24
CA VAL A 19 5.54 -14.51 -30.52
C VAL A 19 5.26 -15.37 -29.29
N ALA A 20 6.31 -15.86 -28.60
CA ALA A 20 6.15 -16.69 -27.40
C ALA A 20 5.51 -15.88 -26.25
N VAL A 21 5.93 -14.62 -26.05
CA VAL A 21 5.31 -13.71 -25.05
C VAL A 21 3.85 -13.41 -25.43
N GLY A 22 3.58 -13.13 -26.72
CA GLY A 22 2.24 -12.90 -27.22
C GLY A 22 1.33 -14.12 -26.97
N TRP A 23 1.82 -15.31 -27.24
CA TRP A 23 1.09 -16.55 -26.94
C TRP A 23 0.85 -16.72 -25.45
N LEU A 24 1.88 -16.52 -24.62
CA LEU A 24 1.80 -16.62 -23.15
C LEU A 24 0.76 -15.64 -22.56
N VAL A 25 0.63 -14.45 -23.14
CA VAL A 25 -0.35 -13.44 -22.68
C VAL A 25 -1.77 -13.76 -23.12
N HIS A 26 -1.94 -14.47 -24.25
CA HIS A 26 -3.26 -14.82 -24.77
C HIS A 26 -3.75 -16.21 -24.35
N ASP A 27 -2.86 -17.09 -23.91
CA ASP A 27 -3.20 -18.43 -23.46
C ASP A 27 -3.75 -18.42 -22.02
N ASP A 28 -4.79 -19.21 -21.77
CA ASP A 28 -5.43 -19.29 -20.45
C ASP A 28 -4.52 -19.85 -19.36
N GLN A 29 -3.52 -20.66 -19.72
CA GLN A 29 -2.50 -21.17 -18.80
C GLN A 29 -1.33 -20.17 -18.60
N GLY A 30 -1.00 -19.38 -19.61
CA GLY A 30 0.07 -18.40 -19.57
C GLY A 30 -0.29 -17.12 -18.82
N ARG A 31 -1.54 -16.67 -18.95
CA ARG A 31 -2.03 -15.44 -18.28
C ARG A 31 -1.77 -15.42 -16.76
N PRO A 32 -2.05 -16.48 -15.99
CA PRO A 32 -1.77 -16.49 -14.54
C PRO A 32 -0.29 -16.35 -14.23
N ILE A 33 0.58 -16.97 -15.05
CA ILE A 33 2.05 -16.91 -14.88
C ILE A 33 2.55 -15.47 -15.13
N VAL A 34 2.12 -14.87 -16.24
CA VAL A 34 2.48 -13.47 -16.55
C VAL A 34 1.98 -12.52 -15.44
N ARG A 35 0.74 -12.71 -14.99
CA ARG A 35 0.17 -11.92 -13.88
C ARG A 35 1.00 -12.05 -12.61
N ALA A 36 1.40 -13.26 -12.22
CA ALA A 36 2.21 -13.52 -11.05
C ALA A 36 3.60 -12.85 -11.16
N ILE A 37 4.26 -12.93 -12.33
CA ILE A 37 5.55 -12.28 -12.58
C ILE A 37 5.43 -10.76 -12.48
N VAL A 38 4.41 -10.17 -13.11
CA VAL A 38 4.18 -8.71 -13.09
C VAL A 38 3.86 -8.24 -11.67
N GLU A 39 3.07 -9.02 -10.93
CA GLU A 39 2.72 -8.73 -9.55
C GLU A 39 3.95 -8.80 -8.63
N ASP A 40 4.78 -9.83 -8.75
CA ASP A 40 6.01 -9.97 -7.99
C ASP A 40 6.99 -8.82 -8.31
N TYR A 41 7.20 -8.52 -9.58
CA TYR A 41 8.01 -7.36 -10.00
C TYR A 41 7.49 -6.04 -9.41
N SER A 42 6.17 -5.83 -9.42
CA SER A 42 5.54 -4.64 -8.83
C SER A 42 5.77 -4.55 -7.32
N LYS A 43 5.68 -5.69 -6.62
CA LYS A 43 5.94 -5.79 -5.18
C LYS A 43 7.39 -5.44 -4.85
N GLN A 44 8.35 -6.05 -5.55
CA GLN A 44 9.79 -5.82 -5.36
C GLN A 44 10.17 -4.36 -5.68
N ARG A 45 9.65 -3.83 -6.79
CA ARG A 45 9.83 -2.42 -7.14
C ARG A 45 9.30 -1.50 -6.04
N GLY A 46 8.12 -1.82 -5.50
CA GLY A 46 7.50 -1.05 -4.42
C GLY A 46 8.34 -1.06 -3.14
N ILE A 47 8.90 -2.21 -2.74
CA ILE A 47 9.79 -2.30 -1.58
C ILE A 47 11.01 -1.39 -1.78
N ARG A 48 11.63 -1.42 -2.96
CA ARG A 48 12.77 -0.56 -3.26
C ARG A 48 12.41 0.92 -3.21
N LEU A 49 11.33 1.34 -3.86
CA LEU A 49 10.90 2.75 -3.90
C LEU A 49 10.55 3.32 -2.51
N VAL A 50 9.94 2.50 -1.65
CA VAL A 50 9.66 2.87 -0.25
C VAL A 50 10.96 2.89 0.56
N GLY A 51 11.85 1.92 0.36
CA GLY A 51 13.16 1.88 1.01
C GLY A 51 14.03 3.11 0.70
N GLU A 52 13.99 3.61 -0.55
CA GLU A 52 14.67 4.85 -0.95
C GLU A 52 14.16 6.09 -0.18
N ARG A 53 12.95 6.01 0.39
CA ARG A 53 12.33 7.07 1.20
C ARG A 53 12.49 6.86 2.71
N TRP A 54 13.22 5.82 3.12
CA TRP A 54 13.34 5.47 4.53
C TRP A 54 13.74 6.64 5.44
N PRO A 55 14.72 7.51 5.11
CA PRO A 55 15.07 8.65 5.97
C PRO A 55 13.87 9.60 6.20
N ALA A 56 13.10 9.89 5.16
CA ALA A 56 11.92 10.75 5.29
C ALA A 56 10.81 10.08 6.10
N ILE A 57 10.59 8.77 5.89
CA ILE A 57 9.63 7.97 6.65
C ILE A 57 10.01 7.94 8.13
N PHE A 58 11.28 7.72 8.43
CA PHE A 58 11.79 7.66 9.81
C PHE A 58 11.54 8.97 10.56
N GLU A 59 11.90 10.10 9.95
CA GLU A 59 11.69 11.41 10.55
C GLU A 59 10.20 11.76 10.73
N ALA A 60 9.36 11.51 9.73
CA ALA A 60 7.93 11.77 9.84
C ALA A 60 7.26 10.87 10.88
N ALA A 61 7.62 9.60 10.94
CA ALA A 61 7.11 8.66 11.93
C ALA A 61 7.53 9.05 13.35
N LYS A 62 8.79 9.48 13.53
CA LYS A 62 9.33 9.91 14.82
C LYS A 62 8.60 11.14 15.38
N GLN A 63 8.20 12.09 14.54
CA GLN A 63 7.44 13.27 14.97
C GLN A 63 6.09 12.91 15.58
N GLU A 64 5.49 11.81 15.17
CA GLU A 64 4.17 11.34 15.58
C GLU A 64 4.24 10.11 16.52
N ASP A 65 5.42 9.75 17.01
CA ASP A 65 5.65 8.56 17.85
C ASP A 65 5.08 7.27 17.23
N LEU A 66 5.35 7.08 15.93
CA LEU A 66 4.94 5.91 15.16
C LEU A 66 6.11 4.97 14.88
N ASP A 67 5.80 3.67 14.68
CA ASP A 67 6.74 2.70 14.12
C ASP A 67 7.05 3.04 12.64
N PRO A 68 8.29 3.44 12.28
CA PRO A 68 8.63 3.78 10.90
C PRO A 68 8.36 2.64 9.92
N SER A 69 8.53 1.39 10.37
CA SER A 69 8.25 0.21 9.55
C SER A 69 6.76 0.08 9.25
N LEU A 70 5.88 0.50 10.17
CA LEU A 70 4.44 0.52 9.93
C LEU A 70 4.07 1.57 8.89
N VAL A 71 4.64 2.77 8.98
CA VAL A 71 4.44 3.84 7.98
C VAL A 71 4.94 3.40 6.60
N ALA A 72 6.10 2.75 6.52
CA ALA A 72 6.62 2.17 5.27
C ALA A 72 5.68 1.10 4.70
N GLY A 73 5.14 0.23 5.55
CA GLY A 73 4.14 -0.77 5.17
C GLY A 73 2.87 -0.15 4.58
N ILE A 74 2.35 0.92 5.19
CA ILE A 74 1.20 1.68 4.68
C ILE A 74 1.54 2.31 3.33
N MET A 75 2.64 3.06 3.23
CA MET A 75 3.06 3.68 1.95
C MET A 75 3.18 2.65 0.83
N TRP A 76 3.74 1.47 1.14
CA TRP A 76 3.81 0.38 0.17
C TRP A 76 2.42 -0.13 -0.24
N SER A 77 1.50 -0.31 0.70
CA SER A 77 0.14 -0.78 0.42
C SER A 77 -0.65 0.23 -0.40
N GLU A 78 -0.52 1.52 -0.11
CA GLU A 78 -1.25 2.61 -0.73
C GLU A 78 -0.75 2.95 -2.14
N SER A 79 0.54 3.22 -2.26
CA SER A 79 1.10 3.76 -3.52
C SER A 79 2.21 2.91 -4.14
N ARG A 80 2.71 1.88 -3.45
CA ARG A 80 3.98 1.21 -3.81
C ARG A 80 5.17 2.18 -3.83
N GLY A 81 5.10 3.27 -3.05
CA GLY A 81 6.10 4.34 -3.06
C GLY A 81 6.11 5.18 -4.35
N VAL A 82 5.05 5.14 -5.15
CA VAL A 82 4.95 5.94 -6.39
C VAL A 82 4.25 7.26 -6.09
N SER A 83 4.97 8.38 -6.32
CA SER A 83 4.44 9.74 -6.19
C SER A 83 3.33 10.03 -7.20
N GLY A 84 2.48 11.02 -6.90
CA GLY A 84 1.47 11.51 -7.82
C GLY A 84 0.36 10.49 -8.15
N ARG A 85 0.12 9.49 -7.29
CA ARG A 85 -0.97 8.53 -7.48
C ARG A 85 -2.31 9.10 -7.09
N VAL A 86 -3.31 8.82 -7.93
CA VAL A 86 -4.73 9.08 -7.66
C VAL A 86 -5.47 7.76 -7.70
N SER A 87 -6.26 7.47 -6.66
CA SER A 87 -7.11 6.27 -6.65
C SER A 87 -8.46 6.53 -7.33
N SER A 88 -9.21 5.46 -7.60
CA SER A 88 -10.58 5.55 -8.15
C SER A 88 -11.57 6.26 -7.23
N VAL A 89 -11.25 6.38 -5.94
CA VAL A 89 -12.08 7.08 -4.94
C VAL A 89 -11.54 8.47 -4.59
N GLY A 90 -10.52 8.96 -5.34
CA GLY A 90 -9.96 10.30 -5.16
C GLY A 90 -8.96 10.42 -4.02
N ALA A 91 -8.38 9.31 -3.55
CA ALA A 91 -7.26 9.35 -2.60
C ALA A 91 -5.95 9.70 -3.32
N LEU A 92 -5.08 10.50 -2.69
CA LEU A 92 -3.97 11.20 -3.31
C LEU A 92 -2.61 10.89 -2.67
N GLY A 93 -1.59 10.80 -3.50
CA GLY A 93 -0.18 10.79 -3.13
C GLY A 93 0.32 9.48 -2.53
N LEU A 94 1.44 9.56 -1.82
CA LEU A 94 2.16 8.42 -1.26
C LEU A 94 1.34 7.64 -0.22
N MET A 95 0.63 8.37 0.65
CA MET A 95 -0.16 7.83 1.75
C MET A 95 -1.65 7.69 1.41
N GLN A 96 -2.03 8.02 0.15
CA GLN A 96 -3.40 7.91 -0.36
C GLN A 96 -4.44 8.56 0.56
N LEU A 97 -4.23 9.83 0.89
CA LEU A 97 -5.16 10.59 1.70
C LEU A 97 -6.30 11.17 0.84
N VAL A 98 -7.52 11.08 1.34
CA VAL A 98 -8.62 11.91 0.82
C VAL A 98 -8.50 13.34 1.36
N LEU A 99 -8.97 14.34 0.61
CA LEU A 99 -8.82 15.75 0.99
C LEU A 99 -9.34 16.07 2.38
N THR A 100 -10.45 15.46 2.79
CA THR A 100 -11.02 15.67 4.13
C THR A 100 -10.08 15.19 5.23
N ALA A 101 -9.53 13.98 5.11
CA ALA A 101 -8.57 13.46 6.08
C ALA A 101 -7.26 14.27 6.11
N ALA A 102 -6.81 14.76 4.94
CA ALA A 102 -5.64 15.62 4.84
C ALA A 102 -5.89 16.99 5.47
N SER A 103 -7.06 17.61 5.27
CA SER A 103 -7.45 18.87 5.89
C SER A 103 -7.54 18.76 7.40
N ASP A 104 -8.15 17.68 7.93
CA ASP A 104 -8.22 17.42 9.36
C ASP A 104 -6.82 17.22 9.98
N ALA A 105 -5.91 16.55 9.26
CA ALA A 105 -4.53 16.38 9.69
C ALA A 105 -3.75 17.70 9.66
N ALA A 106 -3.94 18.52 8.63
CA ALA A 106 -3.33 19.84 8.52
C ALA A 106 -3.80 20.76 9.65
N GLU A 107 -5.09 20.78 9.97
CA GLU A 107 -5.63 21.54 11.10
C GLU A 107 -4.97 21.12 12.43
N ARG A 108 -4.82 19.82 12.70
CA ARG A 108 -4.14 19.32 13.92
C ARG A 108 -2.68 19.75 14.00
N LEU A 109 -1.99 19.87 12.85
CA LEU A 109 -0.62 20.34 12.74
C LEU A 109 -0.49 21.87 12.71
N GLY A 110 -1.60 22.63 12.73
CA GLY A 110 -1.60 24.08 12.58
C GLY A 110 -1.17 24.56 11.20
N LEU A 111 -1.36 23.72 10.17
CA LEU A 111 -1.06 24.01 8.77
C LEU A 111 -2.33 24.43 8.01
N GLU A 112 -2.13 25.13 6.91
CA GLU A 112 -3.20 25.41 5.96
C GLU A 112 -3.66 24.09 5.29
N ALA A 113 -4.96 23.94 5.08
CA ALA A 113 -5.51 22.79 4.41
C ALA A 113 -4.97 22.69 2.97
N PRO A 114 -4.39 21.56 2.56
CA PRO A 114 -3.84 21.43 1.21
C PRO A 114 -4.96 21.38 0.17
N ASP A 115 -4.71 21.98 -0.97
CA ASP A 115 -5.51 21.73 -2.15
C ASP A 115 -5.15 20.35 -2.79
N HIS A 116 -5.92 19.98 -3.82
CA HIS A 116 -5.72 18.70 -4.52
C HIS A 116 -4.31 18.56 -5.10
N ASP A 117 -3.80 19.63 -5.70
CA ASP A 117 -2.53 19.61 -6.45
C ASP A 117 -1.34 19.53 -5.48
N THR A 118 -1.38 20.31 -4.42
CA THR A 118 -0.41 20.27 -3.33
C THR A 118 -0.38 18.88 -2.67
N LEU A 119 -1.55 18.33 -2.29
CA LEU A 119 -1.60 17.01 -1.67
C LEU A 119 -1.11 15.89 -2.58
N LEU A 120 -1.30 16.04 -3.90
CA LEU A 120 -0.89 15.05 -4.90
C LEU A 120 0.62 15.07 -5.16
N HIS A 121 1.25 16.24 -5.18
CA HIS A 121 2.62 16.41 -5.67
C HIS A 121 3.66 16.74 -4.60
N ASP A 122 3.24 17.20 -3.41
CA ASP A 122 4.14 17.38 -2.28
C ASP A 122 4.23 16.08 -1.46
N ASP A 123 5.21 15.24 -1.81
CA ASP A 123 5.46 13.96 -1.14
C ASP A 123 5.74 14.12 0.36
N ALA A 124 6.45 15.20 0.77
CA ALA A 124 6.80 15.43 2.17
C ALA A 124 5.58 15.83 2.99
N LEU A 125 4.76 16.73 2.47
CA LEU A 125 3.49 17.12 3.11
C LEU A 125 2.53 15.92 3.17
N ASN A 126 2.38 15.17 2.08
CA ASN A 126 1.51 14.01 2.04
C ASN A 126 1.91 12.94 3.08
N LEU A 127 3.22 12.70 3.25
CA LEU A 127 3.75 11.79 4.26
C LEU A 127 3.48 12.31 5.68
N ALA A 128 3.76 13.58 5.97
CA ALA A 128 3.54 14.18 7.28
C ALA A 128 2.05 14.12 7.68
N LEU A 129 1.15 14.50 6.77
CA LEU A 129 -0.30 14.44 6.99
C LEU A 129 -0.77 12.98 7.18
N GLY A 130 -0.21 12.03 6.44
CA GLY A 130 -0.51 10.60 6.57
C GLY A 130 -0.07 10.05 7.93
N CYS A 131 1.12 10.42 8.42
CA CYS A 131 1.59 10.05 9.76
C CYS A 131 0.69 10.65 10.84
N ASN A 132 0.36 11.95 10.75
CA ASN A 132 -0.55 12.58 11.71
C ASN A 132 -1.94 11.94 11.71
N HIS A 133 -2.49 11.61 10.54
CA HIS A 133 -3.76 10.89 10.45
C HIS A 133 -3.70 9.51 11.13
N LEU A 134 -2.62 8.77 10.93
CA LEU A 134 -2.40 7.46 11.57
C LEU A 134 -2.25 7.60 13.09
N ALA A 135 -1.50 8.60 13.58
CA ALA A 135 -1.36 8.89 14.99
C ALA A 135 -2.70 9.26 15.63
N TRP A 136 -3.49 10.12 14.96
CA TRP A 136 -4.84 10.44 15.41
C TRP A 136 -5.74 9.21 15.52
N LEU A 137 -5.68 8.30 14.56
CA LEU A 137 -6.43 7.03 14.64
C LEU A 137 -6.00 6.20 15.86
N ARG A 138 -4.69 6.06 16.09
CA ARG A 138 -4.14 5.35 17.26
C ARG A 138 -4.64 5.96 18.58
N ASP A 139 -4.52 7.26 18.70
CA ASP A 139 -4.82 7.98 19.96
C ASP A 139 -6.32 8.07 20.23
N SER A 140 -7.15 8.09 19.18
CA SER A 140 -8.63 8.08 19.27
C SER A 140 -9.20 6.70 19.60
N THR A 141 -8.41 5.63 19.52
CA THR A 141 -8.84 4.24 19.71
C THR A 141 -7.71 3.40 20.32
N PRO A 142 -7.26 3.73 21.54
CA PRO A 142 -6.08 3.11 22.16
C PRO A 142 -6.24 1.61 22.42
N GLU A 143 -7.48 1.10 22.42
CA GLU A 143 -7.78 -0.32 22.55
C GLU A 143 -7.55 -1.12 21.24
N TRP A 144 -7.32 -0.46 20.14
CA TRP A 144 -7.09 -1.14 18.85
C TRP A 144 -5.66 -1.64 18.72
N ASN A 145 -5.52 -2.87 18.26
CA ASN A 145 -4.22 -3.38 17.82
C ASN A 145 -3.85 -2.84 16.42
N ALA A 146 -2.63 -3.12 15.99
CA ALA A 146 -2.15 -2.65 14.69
C ALA A 146 -3.00 -3.13 13.49
N GLU A 147 -3.62 -4.32 13.57
CA GLU A 147 -4.51 -4.82 12.52
C GLU A 147 -5.78 -3.97 12.42
N ALA A 148 -6.43 -3.68 13.55
CA ALA A 148 -7.61 -2.83 13.61
C ALA A 148 -7.31 -1.40 13.14
N LEU A 149 -6.18 -0.84 13.57
CA LEU A 149 -5.70 0.48 13.16
C LEU A 149 -5.55 0.56 11.62
N LEU A 150 -4.99 -0.44 11.00
CA LEU A 150 -4.82 -0.52 9.54
C LEU A 150 -6.15 -0.71 8.81
N VAL A 151 -7.08 -1.50 9.36
CA VAL A 151 -8.44 -1.58 8.80
C VAL A 151 -9.10 -0.21 8.84
N ALA A 152 -8.98 0.53 9.96
CA ALA A 152 -9.54 1.87 10.08
C ALA A 152 -8.87 2.89 9.15
N TYR A 153 -7.56 2.79 8.95
CA TYR A 153 -6.85 3.63 7.98
C TYR A 153 -7.42 3.46 6.56
N ASN A 154 -7.64 2.20 6.16
CA ASN A 154 -8.13 1.86 4.81
C ASN A 154 -9.61 2.19 4.59
N THR A 155 -10.48 2.00 5.59
CA THR A 155 -11.94 2.12 5.43
C THR A 155 -12.55 3.32 6.11
N GLY A 156 -11.79 4.02 6.93
CA GLY A 156 -12.27 5.03 7.85
C GLY A 156 -12.70 4.45 9.19
N ARG A 157 -12.39 5.19 10.25
CA ARG A 157 -12.69 4.83 11.66
C ARG A 157 -14.18 4.52 11.89
N GLY A 158 -15.07 5.33 11.34
CA GLY A 158 -16.52 5.16 11.52
C GLY A 158 -17.03 3.81 11.04
N ARG A 159 -16.58 3.37 9.86
CA ARG A 159 -16.97 2.08 9.30
C ARG A 159 -16.48 0.89 10.12
N LEU A 160 -15.26 0.95 10.64
CA LEU A 160 -14.78 -0.12 11.51
C LEU A 160 -15.55 -0.18 12.84
N LEU A 161 -15.93 0.98 13.40
CA LEU A 161 -16.77 1.04 14.59
C LEU A 161 -18.14 0.42 14.34
N GLU A 162 -18.79 0.73 13.22
CA GLU A 162 -20.05 0.10 12.81
C GLU A 162 -19.92 -1.43 12.75
N TRP A 163 -18.94 -1.95 12.02
CA TRP A 163 -18.71 -3.39 11.90
C TRP A 163 -18.42 -4.07 13.25
N SER A 164 -17.64 -3.40 14.10
CA SER A 164 -17.32 -3.92 15.43
C SER A 164 -18.57 -3.94 16.32
N GLN A 165 -19.39 -2.92 16.23
CA GLN A 165 -20.64 -2.81 17.02
C GLN A 165 -21.67 -3.85 16.55
N GLU A 166 -21.87 -4.02 15.24
CA GLU A 166 -22.76 -5.05 14.68
C GLU A 166 -22.34 -6.46 15.05
N ALA A 167 -21.03 -6.73 15.09
CA ALA A 167 -20.49 -8.05 15.47
C ALA A 167 -20.38 -8.25 17.00
N GLY A 168 -20.50 -7.18 17.79
CA GLY A 168 -20.30 -7.17 19.23
C GLY A 168 -18.87 -6.80 19.68
N SER A 169 -17.87 -6.96 18.83
CA SER A 169 -16.49 -6.46 19.00
C SER A 169 -15.70 -6.58 17.69
N TYR A 170 -14.52 -5.91 17.64
CA TYR A 170 -13.57 -6.09 16.53
C TYR A 170 -13.15 -7.57 16.38
N GLN A 171 -12.85 -8.25 17.48
CA GLN A 171 -12.42 -9.65 17.45
C GLN A 171 -13.51 -10.58 16.89
N LEU A 172 -14.77 -10.34 17.24
CA LEU A 172 -15.91 -11.09 16.70
C LEU A 172 -16.13 -10.78 15.22
N TRP A 173 -15.93 -9.52 14.80
CA TRP A 173 -15.95 -9.18 13.38
C TRP A 173 -14.86 -9.93 12.61
N VAL A 174 -13.61 -9.94 13.08
CA VAL A 174 -12.50 -10.70 12.47
C VAL A 174 -12.84 -12.20 12.42
N ALA A 175 -13.32 -12.79 13.52
CA ALA A 175 -13.73 -14.20 13.54
C ALA A 175 -14.80 -14.52 12.50
N SER A 176 -15.75 -13.61 12.28
CA SER A 176 -16.78 -13.76 11.24
C SER A 176 -16.16 -13.78 9.83
N GLN A 177 -15.11 -13.00 9.58
CA GLN A 177 -14.39 -13.00 8.30
C GLN A 177 -13.61 -14.31 8.06
N GLU A 178 -13.04 -14.90 9.13
CA GLU A 178 -12.38 -16.21 9.04
C GLU A 178 -13.36 -17.33 8.73
N VAL A 179 -14.53 -17.33 9.38
CA VAL A 179 -15.61 -18.28 9.08
C VAL A 179 -16.08 -18.15 7.63
N ARG A 180 -16.24 -16.93 7.14
CA ARG A 180 -16.59 -16.68 5.73
C ARG A 180 -15.54 -17.25 4.78
N HIS A 181 -14.26 -17.02 5.09
CA HIS A 181 -13.15 -17.49 4.28
C HIS A 181 -13.06 -19.02 4.25
N ALA A 182 -13.21 -19.67 5.41
CA ALA A 182 -13.25 -21.13 5.53
C ALA A 182 -14.42 -21.75 4.71
N ALA A 183 -15.51 -20.98 4.55
CA ALA A 183 -16.66 -21.37 3.72
C ALA A 183 -16.49 -21.02 2.23
N GLY A 184 -15.27 -20.68 1.77
CA GLY A 184 -14.97 -20.31 0.37
C GLY A 184 -15.48 -18.94 -0.06
N ARG A 185 -15.88 -18.07 0.88
CA ARG A 185 -16.28 -16.68 0.59
C ARG A 185 -15.12 -15.74 0.78
N PRO A 186 -15.02 -14.62 0.03
CA PRO A 186 -13.94 -13.66 0.21
C PRO A 186 -14.03 -12.99 1.59
N MET A 187 -12.86 -12.79 2.23
CA MET A 187 -12.71 -11.90 3.38
C MET A 187 -12.91 -10.44 2.98
N SER A 188 -13.13 -9.58 3.98
CA SER A 188 -13.12 -8.14 3.79
C SER A 188 -11.81 -7.69 3.12
N PRO A 189 -11.86 -6.88 2.04
CA PRO A 189 -10.66 -6.31 1.42
C PRO A 189 -9.81 -5.51 2.41
N ALA A 190 -10.44 -4.84 3.37
CA ALA A 190 -9.75 -4.08 4.40
C ALA A 190 -8.95 -4.96 5.36
N LEU A 191 -9.46 -6.15 5.72
CA LEU A 191 -8.72 -7.10 6.55
C LEU A 191 -7.55 -7.72 5.79
N ILE A 192 -7.73 -8.00 4.49
CA ILE A 192 -6.65 -8.45 3.60
C ILE A 192 -5.58 -7.36 3.50
N TYR A 193 -5.97 -6.11 3.28
CA TYR A 193 -5.08 -4.95 3.27
C TYR A 193 -4.26 -4.86 4.56
N ALA A 194 -4.91 -4.90 5.72
CA ALA A 194 -4.23 -4.78 7.01
C ALA A 194 -3.18 -5.89 7.21
N ARG A 195 -3.53 -7.13 6.88
CA ARG A 195 -2.62 -8.28 7.00
C ARG A 195 -1.45 -8.24 6.03
N GLU A 196 -1.68 -7.80 4.80
CA GLU A 196 -0.60 -7.60 3.83
C GLU A 196 0.33 -6.47 4.27
N THR A 197 -0.21 -5.35 4.74
CA THR A 197 0.55 -4.22 5.30
C THR A 197 1.43 -4.65 6.48
N LEU A 198 0.90 -5.44 7.42
CA LEU A 198 1.68 -5.97 8.55
C LEU A 198 2.80 -6.91 8.10
N ARG A 199 2.56 -7.71 7.06
CA ARG A 199 3.60 -8.59 6.49
C ARG A 199 4.73 -7.77 5.88
N VAL A 200 4.41 -6.73 5.12
CA VAL A 200 5.39 -5.84 4.51
C VAL A 200 6.11 -4.97 5.55
N ARG A 201 5.40 -4.50 6.59
CA ARG A 201 6.02 -3.85 7.76
C ARG A 201 7.15 -4.70 8.34
N ASN A 202 6.93 -6.00 8.52
CA ASN A 202 7.95 -6.89 9.07
C ASN A 202 9.19 -6.97 8.17
N ALA A 203 9.01 -7.00 6.84
CA ALA A 203 10.13 -6.96 5.90
C ALA A 203 10.94 -5.66 6.01
N PHE A 204 10.28 -4.50 6.15
CA PHE A 204 10.98 -3.24 6.38
C PHE A 204 11.69 -3.19 7.74
N ARG A 205 11.06 -3.73 8.80
CA ARG A 205 11.68 -3.82 10.12
C ARG A 205 12.96 -4.68 10.09
N GLU A 206 12.96 -5.80 9.36
CA GLU A 206 14.15 -6.63 9.20
C GLU A 206 15.23 -5.94 8.38
N GLN A 207 14.84 -5.24 7.31
CA GLN A 207 15.77 -4.54 6.42
C GLN A 207 16.49 -3.37 7.10
N PHE A 208 15.79 -2.64 8.00
CA PHE A 208 16.28 -1.43 8.66
C PHE A 208 16.43 -1.60 10.19
N ALA A 209 16.61 -2.83 10.68
CA ALA A 209 16.72 -3.14 12.11
C ALA A 209 17.95 -2.53 12.82
N GLY A 210 18.84 -1.87 12.11
CA GLY A 210 20.07 -1.26 12.64
C GLY A 210 20.10 0.28 12.57
N ASP A 211 19.06 0.90 12.04
CA ASP A 211 18.91 2.34 11.92
C ASP A 211 18.03 2.86 13.08
#